data_b89ff6ab88c9d63ed6712a66a4e4582b
#
_entry.id   b89ff6ab88c9d63ed6712a66a4e4582b
#
_cell.length_a   1.000
_cell.length_b   1.000
_cell.length_c   1.000
_cell.angle_alpha   90.00
_cell.angle_beta   90.00
_cell.angle_gamma   90.00
#
_symmetry.space_group_name_H-M   'P 1'
#
loop_
_entity.id
_entity.type
_entity.pdbx_description
1 polymer ?
#
loop_
_entity_poly.entity_id
_entity_poly.type
_entity_poly.pdbx_seq_one_letter_code
_entity_poly.pdbx_strand_id
1 'polypeptide(L)'
;MMDEELDFLLGTMQWSFSRLNSYYNCAYEWFLHYVECNKSENGFFGEYGSLIHKILEKYEKGELSLFELNEYYEDHFDEDVPHDAPPNKFVNIRQSYYDKGIDYLDNIDLDLEKYEILGVEKKVEFKINDKDFVGYI
;
A
#
# COMPACT_ATOMS: atom_id res chain seq x y z
N MET A 1 -19.26 -7.90 29.35
CA MET A 1 -17.82 -8.24 29.25
C MET A 1 -17.27 -7.91 27.87
N MET A 2 -17.78 -8.44 26.78
CA MET A 2 -17.31 -8.10 25.43
C MET A 2 -17.48 -6.62 25.06
N ASP A 3 -18.53 -5.97 25.48
CA ASP A 3 -18.82 -4.58 25.14
C ASP A 3 -17.83 -3.60 25.81
N GLU A 4 -17.45 -3.83 27.08
CA GLU A 4 -16.50 -2.97 27.80
C GLU A 4 -15.05 -3.11 27.24
N GLU A 5 -14.65 -4.32 26.87
CA GLU A 5 -13.35 -4.58 26.25
C GLU A 5 -13.28 -3.94 24.87
N LEU A 6 -14.36 -4.04 24.10
CA LEU A 6 -14.45 -3.44 22.77
C LEU A 6 -14.47 -1.91 22.86
N ASP A 7 -15.20 -1.33 23.80
CA ASP A 7 -15.22 0.11 24.04
C ASP A 7 -13.85 0.64 24.47
N PHE A 8 -13.12 -0.11 25.29
CA PHE A 8 -11.74 0.22 25.65
C PHE A 8 -10.82 0.19 24.44
N LEU A 9 -10.89 -0.87 23.62
CA LEU A 9 -10.09 -0.99 22.40
C LEU A 9 -10.38 0.15 21.42
N LEU A 10 -11.65 0.46 21.17
CA LEU A 10 -12.06 1.57 20.30
C LEU A 10 -11.60 2.93 20.84
N GLY A 11 -11.57 3.08 22.18
CA GLY A 11 -11.12 4.29 22.84
C GLY A 11 -9.61 4.54 22.75
N THR A 12 -8.84 3.47 22.74
CA THR A 12 -7.35 3.52 22.79
C THR A 12 -6.70 3.22 21.44
N MET A 13 -7.47 2.73 20.46
CA MET A 13 -6.96 2.37 19.15
C MET A 13 -6.45 3.60 18.38
N GLN A 14 -5.29 3.48 17.78
CA GLN A 14 -4.82 4.45 16.80
C GLN A 14 -5.49 4.19 15.45
N TRP A 15 -6.25 5.17 14.97
CA TRP A 15 -6.96 5.07 13.71
C TRP A 15 -6.07 5.45 12.52
N SER A 16 -6.39 4.90 11.36
CA SER A 16 -5.84 5.27 10.06
C SER A 16 -6.96 5.30 9.03
N PHE A 17 -6.70 5.88 7.86
CA PHE A 17 -7.67 5.86 6.77
C PHE A 17 -8.11 4.42 6.43
N SER A 18 -7.17 3.49 6.29
CA SER A 18 -7.48 2.09 5.95
C SER A 18 -8.30 1.39 7.03
N ARG A 19 -8.01 1.63 8.32
CA ARG A 19 -8.82 1.08 9.42
C ARG A 19 -10.23 1.61 9.42
N LEU A 20 -10.38 2.93 9.25
CA LEU A 20 -11.70 3.57 9.22
C LEU A 20 -12.50 3.13 7.99
N ASN A 21 -11.88 3.06 6.83
CA ASN A 21 -12.50 2.63 5.60
C ASN A 21 -12.93 1.15 5.65
N SER A 22 -12.12 0.28 6.25
CA SER A 22 -12.49 -1.12 6.49
C SER A 22 -13.72 -1.23 7.38
N TYR A 23 -13.77 -0.47 8.48
CA TYR A 23 -14.94 -0.44 9.35
C TYR A 23 -16.20 0.07 8.64
N TYR A 24 -16.07 1.11 7.83
CA TYR A 24 -17.17 1.69 7.07
C TYR A 24 -17.74 0.72 6.03
N ASN A 25 -16.87 -0.02 5.34
CA ASN A 25 -17.29 -0.97 4.31
C ASN A 25 -17.85 -2.27 4.90
N CYS A 26 -17.21 -2.82 5.91
CA CYS A 26 -17.64 -4.03 6.61
C CYS A 26 -17.09 -4.09 8.04
N ALA A 27 -17.93 -3.77 9.01
CA ALA A 27 -17.52 -3.79 10.42
C ALA A 27 -17.08 -5.18 10.90
N TYR A 28 -17.62 -6.26 10.34
CA TYR A 28 -17.23 -7.64 10.68
C TYR A 28 -15.84 -7.99 10.13
N GLU A 29 -15.53 -7.60 8.89
CA GLU A 29 -14.19 -7.76 8.33
C GLU A 29 -13.16 -6.95 9.11
N TRP A 30 -13.49 -5.72 9.46
CA TRP A 30 -12.67 -4.87 10.33
C TRP A 30 -12.39 -5.56 11.67
N PHE A 31 -13.42 -6.13 12.32
CA PHE A 31 -13.30 -6.84 13.58
C PHE A 31 -12.35 -8.03 13.49
N LEU A 32 -12.53 -8.88 12.46
CA LEU A 32 -11.66 -10.04 12.23
C LEU A 32 -10.19 -9.63 11.99
N HIS A 33 -9.99 -8.55 11.24
CA HIS A 33 -8.65 -8.11 10.87
C HIS A 33 -7.91 -7.39 12.01
N TYR A 34 -8.57 -6.44 12.67
CA TYR A 34 -7.92 -5.54 13.62
C TYR A 34 -8.11 -5.93 15.09
N VAL A 35 -9.12 -6.68 15.44
CA VAL A 35 -9.38 -7.13 16.80
C VAL A 35 -8.92 -8.57 16.99
N GLU A 36 -9.32 -9.48 16.12
CA GLU A 36 -8.88 -10.88 16.16
C GLU A 36 -7.53 -11.13 15.47
N CYS A 37 -6.96 -10.10 14.85
CA CYS A 37 -5.65 -10.18 14.18
C CYS A 37 -5.55 -11.25 13.08
N ASN A 38 -6.66 -11.60 12.46
CA ASN A 38 -6.71 -12.48 11.30
C ASN A 38 -6.21 -11.72 10.06
N LYS A 39 -4.90 -11.73 9.83
CA LYS A 39 -4.29 -11.11 8.65
C LYS A 39 -4.56 -11.98 7.44
N SER A 40 -5.21 -11.41 6.41
CA SER A 40 -5.17 -11.99 5.07
C SER A 40 -3.76 -11.83 4.50
N GLU A 41 -3.25 -12.85 3.84
CA GLU A 41 -2.03 -12.72 3.06
C GLU A 41 -2.26 -11.73 1.91
N ASN A 42 -1.23 -10.94 1.60
CA ASN A 42 -1.27 -10.11 0.40
C ASN A 42 -1.35 -11.02 -0.82
N GLY A 43 -2.31 -10.76 -1.70
CA GLY A 43 -2.38 -11.44 -2.99
C GLY A 43 -1.65 -10.66 -4.08
N PHE A 44 -1.69 -11.18 -5.30
CA PHE A 44 -1.04 -10.62 -6.48
C PHE A 44 -1.16 -9.09 -6.61
N PHE A 45 -2.36 -8.53 -6.47
CA PHE A 45 -2.57 -7.09 -6.62
C PHE A 45 -1.91 -6.25 -5.52
N GLY A 46 -1.90 -6.75 -4.28
CA GLY A 46 -1.23 -6.09 -3.16
C GLY A 46 0.29 -6.11 -3.32
N GLU A 47 0.86 -7.23 -3.75
CA GLU A 47 2.29 -7.38 -4.03
C GLU A 47 2.73 -6.51 -5.19
N TYR A 48 1.95 -6.49 -6.28
CA TYR A 48 2.18 -5.60 -7.41
C TYR A 48 2.21 -4.13 -7.00
N GLY A 49 1.20 -3.68 -6.24
CA GLY A 49 1.15 -2.31 -5.72
C GLY A 49 2.35 -1.99 -4.82
N SER A 50 2.74 -2.92 -3.95
CA SER A 50 3.90 -2.76 -3.07
C SER A 50 5.22 -2.64 -3.83
N LEU A 51 5.39 -3.39 -4.92
CA LEU A 51 6.58 -3.28 -5.78
C LEU A 51 6.66 -1.90 -6.44
N ILE A 52 5.56 -1.41 -7.03
CA ILE A 52 5.53 -0.07 -7.62
C ILE A 52 5.82 1.00 -6.58
N HIS A 53 5.21 0.93 -5.40
CA HIS A 53 5.48 1.85 -4.29
C HIS A 53 6.95 1.85 -3.87
N LYS A 54 7.55 0.67 -3.72
CA LYS A 54 8.96 0.50 -3.37
C LYS A 54 9.90 1.15 -4.40
N ILE A 55 9.58 1.03 -5.69
CA ILE A 55 10.36 1.65 -6.76
C ILE A 55 10.27 3.17 -6.70
N LEU A 56 9.05 3.73 -6.54
CA LEU A 56 8.85 5.17 -6.42
C LEU A 56 9.53 5.75 -5.18
N GLU A 57 9.41 5.06 -4.05
CA GLU A 57 10.10 5.43 -2.81
C GLU A 57 11.62 5.50 -2.99
N LYS A 58 12.22 4.50 -3.66
CA LYS A 58 13.65 4.49 -3.96
C LYS A 58 14.06 5.61 -4.91
N TYR A 59 13.24 5.92 -5.90
CA TYR A 59 13.45 7.04 -6.80
C TYR A 59 13.42 8.39 -6.05
N GLU A 60 12.41 8.60 -5.20
CA GLU A 60 12.27 9.82 -4.41
C GLU A 60 13.40 10.00 -3.39
N LYS A 61 13.94 8.90 -2.85
CA LYS A 61 15.12 8.91 -1.98
C LYS A 61 16.45 9.10 -2.73
N GLY A 62 16.43 9.10 -4.06
CA GLY A 62 17.61 9.21 -4.89
C GLY A 62 18.47 7.93 -4.97
N GLU A 63 17.90 6.79 -4.57
CA GLU A 63 18.55 5.47 -4.66
C GLU A 63 18.49 4.88 -6.08
N LEU A 64 17.49 5.27 -6.87
CA LEU A 64 17.33 4.89 -8.28
C LEU A 64 17.18 6.15 -9.14
N SER A 65 17.78 6.13 -10.31
CA SER A 65 17.54 7.13 -11.37
C SER A 65 16.34 6.72 -12.23
N LEU A 66 15.77 7.66 -13.00
CA LEU A 66 14.69 7.38 -13.94
C LEU A 66 15.01 6.24 -14.92
N PHE A 67 16.28 6.13 -15.34
CA PHE A 67 16.71 5.10 -16.29
C PHE A 67 16.81 3.70 -15.67
N GLU A 68 16.89 3.59 -14.34
CA GLU A 68 17.02 2.33 -13.61
C GLU A 68 15.67 1.78 -13.15
N LEU A 69 14.57 2.53 -13.26
CA LEU A 69 13.26 2.12 -12.73
C LEU A 69 12.76 0.83 -13.37
N ASN A 70 12.81 0.73 -14.69
CA ASN A 70 12.35 -0.46 -15.42
C ASN A 70 13.27 -1.66 -15.21
N GLU A 71 14.58 -1.46 -15.23
CA GLU A 71 15.54 -2.54 -14.94
C GLU A 71 15.29 -3.12 -13.54
N TYR A 72 15.12 -2.24 -12.54
CA TYR A 72 14.80 -2.68 -11.18
C TYR A 72 13.45 -3.43 -11.11
N TYR A 73 12.44 -2.94 -11.83
CA TYR A 73 11.12 -3.57 -11.91
C TYR A 73 11.18 -4.97 -12.53
N GLU A 74 11.86 -5.12 -13.66
CA GLU A 74 12.02 -6.40 -14.35
C GLU A 74 12.75 -7.42 -13.48
N ASP A 75 13.85 -7.01 -12.83
CA ASP A 75 14.67 -7.87 -12.00
C ASP A 75 13.96 -8.37 -10.73
N HIS A 76 13.04 -7.56 -10.18
CA HIS A 76 12.38 -7.88 -8.90
C HIS A 76 10.93 -8.34 -9.04
N PHE A 77 10.35 -8.30 -10.23
CA PHE A 77 8.93 -8.60 -10.42
C PHE A 77 8.54 -10.00 -9.95
N ASP A 78 9.28 -11.02 -10.32
CA ASP A 78 8.95 -12.41 -9.97
C ASP A 78 9.23 -12.70 -8.48
N GLU A 79 10.21 -12.03 -7.88
CA GLU A 79 10.54 -12.17 -6.47
C GLU A 79 9.54 -11.44 -5.56
N ASP A 80 9.22 -10.20 -5.89
CA ASP A 80 8.34 -9.33 -5.09
C ASP A 80 6.85 -9.59 -5.35
N VAL A 81 6.49 -10.25 -6.46
CA VAL A 81 5.11 -10.63 -6.84
C VAL A 81 5.00 -12.15 -7.07
N PRO A 82 5.21 -12.96 -6.03
CA PRO A 82 5.23 -14.42 -6.16
C PRO A 82 3.85 -15.05 -6.36
N HIS A 83 2.76 -14.40 -5.91
CA HIS A 83 1.42 -14.97 -6.05
C HIS A 83 0.92 -14.90 -7.49
N ASP A 84 0.18 -15.93 -7.88
CA ASP A 84 -0.48 -15.97 -9.18
C ASP A 84 -1.62 -14.95 -9.26
N ALA A 85 -1.78 -14.36 -10.43
CA ALA A 85 -2.94 -13.51 -10.71
C ALA A 85 -4.22 -14.35 -10.79
N PRO A 86 -5.39 -13.79 -10.43
CA PRO A 86 -6.66 -14.49 -10.59
C PRO A 86 -6.86 -14.98 -12.03
N PRO A 87 -7.41 -16.20 -12.24
CA PRO A 87 -7.61 -16.73 -13.57
C PRO A 87 -8.66 -15.90 -14.33
N ASN A 88 -8.35 -15.59 -15.58
CA ASN A 88 -9.28 -14.93 -16.50
C ASN A 88 -9.26 -15.65 -17.86
N LYS A 89 -10.44 -15.91 -18.43
CA LYS A 89 -10.57 -16.65 -19.68
C LYS A 89 -10.11 -15.88 -20.92
N PHE A 90 -10.05 -14.55 -20.83
CA PHE A 90 -9.83 -13.67 -21.97
C PHE A 90 -8.46 -12.98 -21.95
N VAL A 91 -7.86 -12.81 -20.77
CA VAL A 91 -6.63 -12.04 -20.59
C VAL A 91 -5.71 -12.73 -19.59
N ASN A 92 -4.43 -12.78 -19.90
CA ASN A 92 -3.41 -13.09 -18.92
C ASN A 92 -3.20 -11.87 -18.01
N ILE A 93 -3.84 -11.87 -16.85
CA ILE A 93 -3.81 -10.75 -15.91
C ILE A 93 -2.39 -10.43 -15.48
N ARG A 94 -1.57 -11.42 -15.11
CA ARG A 94 -0.19 -11.23 -14.70
C ARG A 94 0.63 -10.50 -15.76
N GLN A 95 0.56 -10.96 -17.02
CA GLN A 95 1.26 -10.33 -18.13
C GLN A 95 0.74 -8.91 -18.39
N SER A 96 -0.57 -8.72 -18.36
CA SER A 96 -1.18 -7.39 -18.56
C SER A 96 -0.73 -6.38 -17.50
N TYR A 97 -0.62 -6.78 -16.24
CA TYR A 97 -0.12 -5.92 -15.17
C TYR A 97 1.37 -5.68 -15.27
N TYR A 98 2.14 -6.69 -15.66
CA TYR A 98 3.57 -6.55 -15.93
C TYR A 98 3.83 -5.48 -17.00
N ASP A 99 3.15 -5.58 -18.15
CA ASP A 99 3.29 -4.63 -19.26
C ASP A 99 2.84 -3.21 -18.86
N LYS A 100 1.75 -3.09 -18.08
CA LYS A 100 1.29 -1.80 -17.55
C LYS A 100 2.27 -1.17 -16.58
N GLY A 101 2.97 -1.97 -15.79
CA GLY A 101 4.00 -1.47 -14.88
C GLY A 101 5.18 -0.88 -15.64
N ILE A 102 5.65 -1.55 -16.68
CA ILE A 102 6.70 -1.03 -17.58
C ILE A 102 6.26 0.28 -18.23
N ASP A 103 5.06 0.28 -18.84
CA ASP A 103 4.52 1.50 -19.48
C ASP A 103 4.36 2.67 -18.51
N TYR A 104 3.91 2.40 -17.29
CA TYR A 104 3.79 3.40 -16.24
C TYR A 104 5.15 4.01 -15.86
N LEU A 105 6.17 3.18 -15.64
CA LEU A 105 7.51 3.61 -15.24
C LEU A 105 8.25 4.34 -16.37
N ASP A 106 8.02 3.94 -17.63
CA ASP A 106 8.57 4.62 -18.81
C ASP A 106 7.99 6.03 -19.02
N ASN A 107 6.71 6.21 -18.66
CA ASN A 107 6.00 7.47 -18.88
C ASN A 107 5.84 8.30 -17.61
N ILE A 108 6.51 7.94 -16.51
CA ILE A 108 6.43 8.69 -15.28
C ILE A 108 7.11 10.05 -15.43
N ASP A 109 6.36 11.12 -15.25
CA ASP A 109 6.85 12.50 -15.27
C ASP A 109 6.85 13.06 -13.84
N LEU A 110 7.82 12.63 -13.05
CA LEU A 110 8.09 13.19 -11.73
C LEU A 110 9.23 14.22 -11.86
N ASP A 111 8.86 15.46 -12.12
CA ASP A 111 9.82 16.57 -12.14
C ASP A 111 10.21 16.96 -10.71
N LEU A 112 11.10 16.15 -10.11
CA LEU A 112 11.60 16.36 -8.75
C LEU A 112 12.41 17.67 -8.60
N GLU A 113 12.84 18.28 -9.71
CA GLU A 113 13.56 19.56 -9.67
C GLU A 113 12.64 20.75 -9.31
N LYS A 114 11.31 20.61 -9.55
CA LYS A 114 10.33 21.64 -9.21
C LYS A 114 9.88 21.63 -7.76
N TYR A 115 10.15 20.56 -7.02
CA TYR A 115 9.64 20.36 -5.67
C TYR A 115 10.75 20.06 -4.69
N GLU A 116 10.67 20.62 -3.50
CA GLU A 116 11.49 20.21 -2.37
C GLU A 116 10.84 19.01 -1.69
N ILE A 117 11.53 17.86 -1.66
CA ILE A 117 11.05 16.67 -0.97
C ILE A 117 11.29 16.84 0.52
N LEU A 118 10.25 17.07 1.30
CA LEU A 118 10.32 17.23 2.77
C LEU A 118 10.39 15.89 3.51
N GLY A 119 10.05 14.80 2.87
CA GLY A 119 10.07 13.45 3.41
C GLY A 119 9.43 12.46 2.46
N VAL A 120 9.82 11.20 2.60
CA VAL A 120 9.27 10.07 1.85
C VAL A 120 8.70 9.07 2.85
N GLU A 121 7.45 8.65 2.66
CA GLU A 121 6.74 7.75 3.58
C GLU A 121 6.78 8.24 5.05
N LYS A 122 6.67 9.56 5.22
CA LYS A 122 6.75 10.19 6.54
C LYS A 122 5.50 9.91 7.36
N LYS A 123 5.68 9.29 8.52
CA LYS A 123 4.59 9.08 9.48
C LYS A 123 4.11 10.43 10.05
N VAL A 124 2.80 10.64 9.99
CA VAL A 124 2.12 11.81 10.57
C VAL A 124 1.11 11.32 11.60
N GLU A 125 1.16 11.89 12.80
CA GLU A 125 0.23 11.59 13.90
C GLU A 125 -0.58 12.85 14.24
N PHE A 126 -1.89 12.68 14.37
CA PHE A 126 -2.79 13.79 14.64
C PHE A 126 -4.04 13.30 15.40
N LYS A 127 -4.86 14.21 15.89
CA LYS A 127 -6.11 13.90 16.60
C LYS A 127 -7.33 14.45 15.85
N ILE A 128 -8.38 13.64 15.81
CA ILE A 128 -9.71 14.05 15.36
C ILE A 128 -10.69 13.63 16.45
N ASN A 129 -11.44 14.60 17.01
CA ASN A 129 -12.41 14.38 18.10
C ASN A 129 -11.83 13.54 19.25
N ASP A 130 -10.65 13.91 19.74
CA ASP A 130 -9.90 13.23 20.80
C ASP A 130 -9.44 11.79 20.49
N LYS A 131 -9.62 11.31 19.24
CA LYS A 131 -9.10 10.03 18.79
C LYS A 131 -7.76 10.22 18.08
N ASP A 132 -6.84 9.30 18.35
CA ASP A 132 -5.52 9.28 17.74
C ASP A 132 -5.58 8.72 16.31
N PHE A 133 -4.99 9.45 15.38
CA PHE A 133 -4.88 9.06 13.98
C PHE A 133 -3.43 9.01 13.53
N VAL A 134 -3.15 8.12 12.60
CA VAL A 134 -1.87 8.01 11.91
C VAL A 134 -2.08 7.96 10.41
N GLY A 135 -1.18 8.61 9.68
CA GLY A 135 -1.08 8.54 8.22
C GLY A 135 0.37 8.51 7.79
N TYR A 136 0.59 8.17 6.54
CA TYR A 136 1.88 8.27 5.86
C TYR A 136 1.71 9.16 4.63
N ILE A 137 2.67 10.05 4.42
CA ILE A 137 2.69 11.03 3.32
C ILE A 137 3.96 10.83 2.51
#